data_ac5281593410b68b3efe3b1df567a773
#
_entry.id   ac5281593410b68b3efe3b1df567a773
#
_cell.length_a   1.000
_cell.length_b   1.000
_cell.length_c   1.000
_cell.angle_alpha   90.00
_cell.angle_beta   90.00
_cell.angle_gamma   90.00
#
_symmetry.space_group_name_H-M   'P 1'
#
loop_
_entity.id
_entity.type
_entity.pdbx_description
1 polymer ?
#
loop_
_entity_poly.entity_id
_entity_poly.type
_entity_poly.pdbx_seq_one_letter_code
_entity_poly.pdbx_strand_id
1 'polypeptide(L)'
;INAYWDKNVKEEFKSSLLITCLDRVGLLADVSGQLANMHVMIHSMNTRELKDGRCTLTMTITVDGVEHMRSVMAKVSKIDGVLKVDRS
;
A
#
# COMPACT_ATOMS: atom_id res chain seq x y z
N ILE A 1 -32.41 -1.64 -4.71
CA ILE A 1 -31.75 -1.73 -4.82
C ILE A 1 -30.93 -1.97 -5.30
N ASN A 2 -30.76 -2.20 -5.31
CA ASN A 2 -29.77 -2.36 -5.62
C ASN A 2 -29.14 -2.70 -6.38
N ALA A 3 -29.06 -2.88 -6.53
CA ALA A 3 -28.24 -3.38 -7.09
C ALA A 3 -27.71 -3.26 -8.11
N TYR A 4 -27.54 -3.02 -8.53
CA TYR A 4 -26.89 -2.98 -9.44
C TYR A 4 -25.81 -2.71 -9.57
N TRP A 5 -25.87 -2.36 -9.29
CA TRP A 5 -24.64 -2.18 -9.09
C TRP A 5 -23.75 -3.21 -9.51
N ASP A 6 -24.14 -4.21 -9.57
CA ASP A 6 -23.35 -5.31 -9.82
C ASP A 6 -22.83 -5.44 -11.18
N LYS A 7 -23.40 -4.87 -12.15
CA LYS A 7 -22.88 -4.97 -13.48
C LYS A 7 -21.57 -4.28 -13.67
N ASN A 8 -21.33 -3.28 -12.86
CA ASN A 8 -20.14 -2.47 -13.00
C ASN A 8 -19.19 -2.65 -11.85
N VAL A 9 -19.43 -3.66 -11.04
CA VAL A 9 -18.57 -3.93 -9.95
C VAL A 9 -17.26 -4.48 -10.48
N LYS A 10 -16.19 -3.79 -10.21
CA LYS A 10 -14.88 -4.30 -10.53
C LYS A 10 -14.50 -5.31 -9.47
N GLU A 11 -13.84 -6.35 -9.89
CA GLU A 11 -13.31 -7.28 -8.92
C GLU A 11 -12.23 -6.58 -8.13
N GLU A 12 -12.40 -6.57 -6.84
CA GLU A 12 -11.44 -5.96 -5.95
C GLU A 12 -10.72 -7.06 -5.19
N PHE A 13 -9.41 -6.92 -5.14
CA PHE A 13 -8.57 -7.90 -4.47
C PHE A 13 -7.90 -7.27 -3.28
N LYS A 14 -8.03 -7.90 -2.13
CA LYS A 14 -7.30 -7.48 -0.96
C LYS A 14 -5.92 -8.09 -1.02
N SER A 15 -4.93 -7.28 -0.83
CA SER A 15 -3.54 -7.72 -0.84
C SER A 15 -2.80 -7.08 0.31
N SER A 16 -1.84 -7.80 0.84
CA SER A 16 -0.99 -7.25 1.89
C SER A 16 0.36 -6.90 1.31
N LEU A 17 0.87 -5.76 1.73
CA LEU A 17 2.19 -5.30 1.34
C LEU A 17 3.08 -5.23 2.56
N LEU A 18 4.31 -5.62 2.37
CA LEU A 18 5.34 -5.49 3.39
C LEU A 18 6.38 -4.51 2.85
N ILE A 19 6.47 -3.38 3.48
CA ILE A 19 7.38 -2.33 3.06
C ILE A 19 8.47 -2.19 4.09
N THR A 20 9.72 -2.39 3.67
CA THR A 20 10.88 -2.16 4.52
C THR A 20 11.39 -0.77 4.22
N CYS A 21 11.49 0.04 5.24
CA CYS A 21 11.82 1.46 5.05
C CYS A 21 12.67 1.97 6.21
N LEU A 22 13.24 3.16 5.98
CA LEU A 22 13.96 3.86 7.03
C LEU A 22 12.96 4.58 7.91
N ASP A 23 13.22 4.58 9.22
CA ASP A 23 12.38 5.27 10.17
C ASP A 23 12.67 6.76 10.05
N ARG A 24 11.84 7.49 9.31
CA ARG A 24 11.99 8.93 9.18
C ARG A 24 10.65 9.63 9.33
N VAL A 25 10.75 10.87 9.74
CA VAL A 25 9.57 11.70 9.94
C VAL A 25 8.85 11.90 8.61
N GLY A 26 7.56 11.72 8.61
CA GLY A 26 6.74 11.95 7.42
C GLY A 26 6.67 10.82 6.44
N LEU A 27 7.38 9.71 6.67
CA LEU A 27 7.37 8.59 5.74
C LEU A 27 5.97 7.98 5.62
N LEU A 28 5.29 7.79 6.72
CA LEU A 28 3.92 7.26 6.70
C LEU A 28 2.99 8.17 5.91
N ALA A 29 3.15 9.48 6.09
CA ALA A 29 2.33 10.43 5.35
C ALA A 29 2.62 10.35 3.85
N ASP A 30 3.88 10.20 3.48
CA ASP A 30 4.27 10.07 2.08
C ASP A 30 3.68 8.80 1.45
N VAL A 31 3.77 7.69 2.16
CA VAL A 31 3.23 6.42 1.67
C VAL A 31 1.71 6.51 1.55
N SER A 32 1.05 6.99 2.59
CA SER A 32 -0.41 7.12 2.57
C SER A 32 -0.88 8.07 1.48
N GLY A 33 -0.18 9.19 1.32
CA GLY A 33 -0.52 10.15 0.29
C GLY A 33 -0.38 9.58 -1.11
N GLN A 34 0.67 8.80 -1.34
CA GLN A 34 0.88 8.18 -2.62
C GLN A 34 -0.23 7.18 -2.94
N LEU A 35 -0.61 6.38 -1.95
CA LEU A 35 -1.69 5.42 -2.14
C LEU A 35 -3.02 6.11 -2.38
N ALA A 36 -3.28 7.20 -1.68
CA ALA A 36 -4.48 7.99 -1.90
C ALA A 36 -4.54 8.54 -3.32
N ASN A 37 -3.41 9.01 -3.84
CA ASN A 37 -3.33 9.49 -5.21
C ASN A 37 -3.61 8.41 -6.24
N MET A 38 -3.39 7.16 -5.89
CA MET A 38 -3.64 6.04 -6.78
C MET A 38 -5.02 5.43 -6.57
N HIS A 39 -5.84 6.05 -5.73
CA HIS A 39 -7.18 5.57 -5.41
C HIS A 39 -7.18 4.17 -4.80
N VAL A 40 -6.19 3.91 -3.97
CA VAL A 40 -6.07 2.64 -3.27
C VAL A 40 -6.69 2.79 -1.89
N MET A 41 -7.55 1.84 -1.53
CA MET A 41 -8.16 1.84 -0.21
C MET A 41 -7.27 1.04 0.74
N ILE A 42 -6.92 1.66 1.86
CA ILE A 42 -6.12 1.01 2.89
C ILE A 42 -7.06 0.51 3.96
N HIS A 43 -7.04 -0.80 4.19
CA HIS A 43 -7.90 -1.41 5.22
C HIS A 43 -7.23 -1.47 6.57
N SER A 44 -5.93 -1.73 6.58
CA SER A 44 -5.18 -1.75 7.82
C SER A 44 -3.74 -1.37 7.54
N MET A 45 -3.08 -0.87 8.57
CA MET A 45 -1.70 -0.44 8.48
C MET A 45 -1.05 -0.65 9.83
N ASN A 46 0.06 -1.36 9.84
CA ASN A 46 0.84 -1.59 11.05
C ASN A 46 2.28 -1.25 10.79
N THR A 47 2.92 -0.68 11.79
CA THR A 47 4.35 -0.38 11.71
C THR A 47 5.07 -1.15 12.80
N ARG A 48 6.28 -1.56 12.48
CA ARG A 48 7.13 -2.24 13.43
C ARG A 48 8.53 -1.67 13.31
N GLU A 49 9.07 -1.19 14.40
CA GLU A 49 10.42 -0.68 14.41
C GLU A 49 11.42 -1.83 14.50
N LEU A 50 12.48 -1.70 13.74
CA LEU A 50 13.59 -2.64 13.77
C LEU A 50 14.76 -1.99 14.48
N LYS A 51 15.74 -2.80 14.87
CA LYS A 51 16.85 -2.30 15.70
C LYS A 51 17.80 -1.34 15.00
N ASP A 52 17.83 -1.37 13.69
CA ASP A 52 18.83 -0.63 12.92
C ASP A 52 18.34 0.71 12.41
N GLY A 53 17.32 1.27 13.01
CA GLY A 53 16.75 2.51 12.51
C GLY A 53 15.86 2.30 11.30
N ARG A 54 15.56 1.05 10.98
CA ARG A 54 14.61 0.72 9.92
C ARG A 54 13.27 0.40 10.53
N CYS A 55 12.25 0.45 9.70
CA CYS A 55 10.94 0.01 10.13
C CYS A 55 10.28 -0.82 9.04
N THR A 56 9.36 -1.65 9.46
CA THR A 56 8.57 -2.46 8.55
C THR A 56 7.15 -1.97 8.61
N LEU A 57 6.59 -1.69 7.46
CA LEU A 57 5.22 -1.22 7.35
C LEU A 57 4.41 -2.32 6.64
N THR A 58 3.46 -2.89 7.36
CA THR A 58 2.57 -3.89 6.81
C THR A 58 1.22 -3.25 6.60
N MET A 59 0.68 -3.34 5.40
CA MET A 59 -0.64 -2.80 5.15
C MET A 59 -1.46 -3.71 4.26
N THR A 60 -2.76 -3.69 4.48
CA THR A 60 -3.71 -4.41 3.66
C THR A 60 -4.44 -3.38 2.81
N ILE A 61 -4.42 -3.58 1.52
CA ILE A 61 -5.01 -2.65 0.57
C ILE A 61 -5.92 -3.40 -0.39
N THR A 62 -6.77 -2.64 -1.07
CA THR A 62 -7.62 -3.18 -2.13
C THR A 62 -7.11 -2.65 -3.47
N VAL A 63 -6.89 -3.55 -4.40
CA VAL A 63 -6.45 -3.19 -5.75
C VAL A 63 -7.39 -3.81 -6.78
N ASP A 64 -7.39 -3.24 -7.98
CA ASP A 64 -8.26 -3.70 -9.05
C ASP A 64 -7.73 -4.92 -9.78
N GLY A 65 -6.46 -5.21 -9.65
CA GLY A 65 -5.86 -6.35 -10.33
C GLY A 65 -4.34 -6.32 -10.22
N VAL A 66 -3.71 -7.22 -10.94
CA VAL A 66 -2.26 -7.39 -10.87
C VAL A 66 -1.52 -6.16 -11.35
N GLU A 67 -1.98 -5.54 -12.43
CA GLU A 67 -1.33 -4.34 -12.94
C GLU A 67 -1.43 -3.19 -11.97
N HIS A 68 -2.60 -3.04 -11.33
CA HIS A 68 -2.77 -2.01 -10.32
C HIS A 68 -1.82 -2.26 -9.14
N MET A 69 -1.69 -3.51 -8.73
CA MET A 69 -0.78 -3.89 -7.67
C MET A 69 0.67 -3.56 -8.02
N ARG A 70 1.08 -3.86 -9.24
CA ARG A 70 2.42 -3.53 -9.71
C ARG A 70 2.68 -2.03 -9.70
N SER A 71 1.69 -1.26 -10.14
CA SER A 71 1.80 0.20 -10.13
C SER A 71 1.95 0.72 -8.71
N VAL A 72 1.17 0.18 -7.77
CA VAL A 72 1.26 0.57 -6.37
C VAL A 72 2.65 0.28 -5.82
N MET A 73 3.14 -0.93 -6.05
CA MET A 73 4.46 -1.32 -5.57
C MET A 73 5.56 -0.45 -6.17
N ALA A 74 5.46 -0.16 -7.47
CA ALA A 74 6.46 0.67 -8.14
C ALA A 74 6.47 2.09 -7.58
N LYS A 75 5.29 2.67 -7.37
CA LYS A 75 5.21 4.02 -6.84
C LYS A 75 5.70 4.09 -5.41
N VAL A 76 5.32 3.13 -4.60
CA VAL A 76 5.76 3.09 -3.20
C VAL A 76 7.27 2.91 -3.12
N SER A 77 7.84 2.07 -3.97
CA SER A 77 9.27 1.81 -3.95
C SER A 77 10.09 3.05 -4.31
N LYS A 78 9.48 4.02 -4.98
CA LYS A 78 10.17 5.26 -5.34
C LYS A 78 10.14 6.31 -4.25
N ILE A 79 9.40 6.08 -3.19
CA ILE A 79 9.33 7.02 -2.08
C ILE A 79 10.67 7.04 -1.37
N ASP A 80 11.15 8.25 -1.08
CA ASP A 80 12.41 8.41 -0.40
C ASP A 80 12.35 7.82 0.99
N GLY A 81 13.27 6.94 1.29
CA GLY A 81 13.29 6.21 2.57
C GLY A 81 12.77 4.79 2.48
N VAL A 82 12.09 4.44 1.39
CA VAL A 82 11.63 3.06 1.20
C VAL A 82 12.77 2.24 0.61
N LEU A 83 13.10 1.14 1.28
CA LEU A 83 14.20 0.27 0.86
C LEU A 83 13.72 -0.89 0.03
N LYS A 84 12.57 -1.45 0.37
CA LYS A 84 12.08 -2.64 -0.29
C LYS A 84 10.56 -2.73 -0.14
N VAL A 85 9.92 -3.23 -1.17
CA VAL A 85 8.47 -3.45 -1.15
C VAL A 85 8.23 -4.89 -1.60
N ASP A 86 7.55 -5.65 -0.77
CA ASP A 86 7.20 -7.04 -1.06
C ASP A 86 5.71 -7.25 -0.88
N ARG A 87 5.22 -8.28 -1.52
CA ARG A 87 3.88 -8.77 -1.24
C ARG A 87 3.96 -9.74 -0.09
N SER A 88 3.05 -9.58 0.81
CA SER A 88 3.07 -10.43 1.99
C SER A 88 1.95 -11.47 1.94
#